data_40321528281c32c4315094523661fb3f
#
_entry.id   40321528281c32c4315094523661fb3f
#
_cell.length_a   1.000
_cell.length_b   1.000
_cell.length_c   1.000
_cell.angle_alpha   90.00
_cell.angle_beta   90.00
_cell.angle_gamma   90.00
#
_symmetry.space_group_name_H-M   'P 1'
#
loop_
_entity.id
_entity.type
_entity.pdbx_description
1 polymer ?
#
loop_
_entity_poly.entity_id
_entity_poly.type
_entity_poly.pdbx_seq_one_letter_code
_entity_poly.pdbx_strand_id
1 'polypeptide(L)'
;ISSCDWSSDVCSSDLRFSERREVKTERLEKILVSAMKQSQKARLPQLIGMSDFSDFVVRPFEGRKMIAHCHTPEDLPLIRSVYRPGEDALILIGPEGDFSKEEVELAEAHGFIGVSLGKSRLRTETAAFTACHTLHVLNQ
;
A
#
# COMPACT_ATOMS: atom_id res chain seq x y z
N ILE A 1 3.68 -6.47 20.12
CA ILE A 1 4.40 -5.59 19.16
C ILE A 1 4.01 -6.07 17.78
N SER A 2 3.01 -5.41 17.21
CA SER A 2 2.66 -5.70 15.83
C SER A 2 3.77 -5.17 14.93
N SER A 3 4.47 -6.07 14.28
CA SER A 3 5.40 -5.73 13.22
C SER A 3 4.57 -5.31 12.01
N CYS A 4 4.56 -4.03 11.66
CA CYS A 4 4.22 -3.64 10.32
C CYS A 4 5.30 -4.19 9.40
N ASP A 5 5.10 -5.37 8.86
CA ASP A 5 5.93 -5.86 7.78
C ASP A 5 5.61 -5.04 6.54
N TRP A 6 6.51 -4.13 6.20
CA TRP A 6 6.43 -3.37 4.99
C TRP A 6 6.81 -4.26 3.80
N SER A 7 5.85 -4.74 3.09
CA SER A 7 6.05 -5.18 1.73
C SER A 7 5.56 -4.05 0.80
N SER A 8 6.46 -3.40 0.10
CA SER A 8 6.08 -2.49 -0.96
C SER A 8 6.06 -3.25 -2.28
N ASP A 9 4.90 -3.75 -2.62
CA ASP A 9 4.68 -4.28 -3.96
C ASP A 9 4.45 -3.13 -4.92
N VAL A 10 5.31 -3.03 -5.93
CA VAL A 10 5.09 -2.15 -7.06
C VAL A 10 4.25 -2.91 -8.06
N CYS A 11 2.99 -2.54 -8.16
CA CYS A 11 2.05 -3.19 -9.05
C CYS A 11 2.25 -2.75 -10.52
N SER A 12 2.09 -3.68 -11.44
CA SER A 12 2.26 -3.48 -12.88
C SER A 12 1.19 -2.61 -13.55
N SER A 13 0.12 -2.24 -12.85
CA SER A 13 -0.88 -1.29 -13.36
C SER A 13 -0.27 0.05 -13.77
N ASP A 14 0.90 0.37 -13.25
CA ASP A 14 1.72 1.53 -13.60
C ASP A 14 2.27 1.51 -15.03
N LEU A 15 2.19 0.40 -15.72
CA LEU A 15 2.73 0.28 -17.10
C LEU A 15 2.05 1.20 -18.10
N ARG A 16 0.88 1.77 -17.80
CA ARG A 16 0.23 2.78 -18.63
C ARG A 16 0.93 4.15 -18.58
N PHE A 17 1.66 4.43 -17.49
CA PHE A 17 2.28 5.73 -17.24
C PHE A 17 3.77 5.63 -16.94
N SER A 18 4.33 4.44 -16.79
CA SER A 18 5.75 4.23 -16.50
C SER A 18 6.45 3.50 -17.64
N GLU A 19 7.51 4.11 -18.17
CA GLU A 19 8.42 3.47 -19.13
C GLU A 19 9.34 2.42 -18.48
N ARG A 20 9.38 2.35 -17.14
CA ARG A 20 10.28 1.47 -16.40
C ARG A 20 9.59 0.17 -16.03
N ARG A 21 9.95 -0.89 -16.75
CA ARG A 21 9.51 -2.27 -16.48
C ARG A 21 10.41 -3.05 -15.52
N GLU A 22 11.53 -2.46 -15.09
CA GLU A 22 12.49 -3.12 -14.22
C GLU A 22 12.78 -2.26 -12.99
N VAL A 23 12.65 -2.90 -11.84
CA VAL A 23 13.04 -2.31 -10.55
C VAL A 23 14.45 -2.78 -10.22
N LYS A 24 15.38 -1.86 -10.02
CA LYS A 24 16.73 -2.19 -9.53
C LYS A 24 16.70 -2.57 -8.06
N THR A 25 16.42 -3.83 -7.79
CA THR A 25 16.26 -4.40 -6.45
C THR A 25 17.42 -4.08 -5.53
N GLU A 26 18.66 -4.22 -6.00
CA GLU A 26 19.88 -3.92 -5.22
C GLU A 26 19.93 -2.49 -4.66
N ARG A 27 19.48 -1.51 -5.47
CA ARG A 27 19.43 -0.11 -5.02
C ARG A 27 18.39 0.09 -3.93
N LEU A 28 17.22 -0.52 -4.10
CA LEU A 28 16.14 -0.44 -3.12
C LEU A 28 16.50 -1.13 -1.81
N GLU A 29 17.15 -2.28 -1.87
CA GLU A 29 17.64 -2.99 -0.68
C GLU A 29 18.64 -2.14 0.11
N LYS A 30 19.56 -1.45 -0.56
CA LYS A 30 20.50 -0.52 0.10
C LYS A 30 19.77 0.63 0.81
N ILE A 31 18.71 1.17 0.19
CA ILE A 31 17.88 2.21 0.79
C ILE A 31 17.16 1.66 2.02
N LEU A 32 16.59 0.48 1.95
CA LEU A 32 15.90 -0.17 3.07
C LEU A 32 16.85 -0.41 4.26
N VAL A 33 18.05 -0.93 4.00
CA VAL A 33 19.07 -1.14 5.05
C VAL A 33 19.47 0.18 5.69
N SER A 34 19.67 1.22 4.89
CA SER A 34 20.02 2.56 5.37
C SER A 34 18.92 3.16 6.26
N ALA A 35 17.67 3.04 5.81
CA ALA A 35 16.50 3.51 6.54
C ALA A 35 16.29 2.75 7.86
N MET A 36 16.51 1.43 7.84
CA MET A 36 16.42 0.58 9.04
C MET A 36 17.47 1.02 10.08
N LYS A 37 18.71 1.23 9.67
CA LYS A 37 19.79 1.67 10.57
C LYS A 37 19.51 3.05 11.14
N GLN A 38 19.07 3.99 10.32
CA GLN A 38 18.74 5.35 10.75
C GLN A 38 17.59 5.37 11.74
N SER A 39 16.56 4.54 11.53
CA SER A 39 15.39 4.46 12.42
C SER A 39 15.59 3.55 13.63
N GLN A 40 16.77 2.96 13.78
CA GLN A 40 17.14 2.05 14.88
C GLN A 40 16.20 0.84 15.01
N LYS A 41 15.64 0.38 13.88
CA LYS A 41 14.77 -0.79 13.85
C LYS A 41 15.60 -2.06 13.71
N ALA A 42 15.19 -3.11 14.40
CA ALA A 42 15.85 -4.43 14.36
C ALA A 42 15.42 -5.30 13.18
N ARG A 43 14.33 -4.93 12.49
CA ARG A 43 13.78 -5.68 11.35
C ARG A 43 13.98 -4.91 10.06
N LEU A 44 14.49 -5.61 9.04
CA LEU A 44 14.53 -5.12 7.67
C LEU A 44 13.17 -5.37 7.00
N PRO A 45 12.54 -4.33 6.43
CA PRO A 45 11.37 -4.53 5.58
C PRO A 45 11.69 -5.44 4.41
N GLN A 46 10.77 -6.34 4.06
CA GLN A 46 10.94 -7.23 2.93
C GLN A 46 10.47 -6.56 1.65
N LEU A 47 11.32 -6.53 0.64
CA LEU A 47 10.97 -6.07 -0.70
C LEU A 47 10.55 -7.26 -1.54
N ILE A 48 9.30 -7.24 -2.01
CA ILE A 48 8.75 -8.25 -2.91
C ILE A 48 8.81 -7.70 -4.34
N GLY A 49 9.14 -8.56 -5.30
CA GLY A 49 9.24 -8.18 -6.70
C GLY A 49 7.90 -7.77 -7.32
N MET A 50 7.97 -7.27 -8.56
CA MET A 50 6.79 -6.88 -9.32
C MET A 50 5.89 -8.07 -9.60
N SER A 51 4.59 -7.86 -9.53
CA SER A 51 3.57 -8.83 -9.91
C SER A 51 2.41 -8.12 -10.60
N ASP A 52 1.64 -8.86 -11.40
CA ASP A 52 0.43 -8.30 -12.02
C ASP A 52 -0.62 -8.02 -10.95
N PHE A 53 -1.34 -6.90 -11.10
CA PHE A 53 -2.36 -6.49 -10.16
C PHE A 53 -3.46 -7.55 -9.98
N SER A 54 -3.95 -8.09 -11.10
CA SER A 54 -4.97 -9.14 -11.10
C SER A 54 -4.53 -10.40 -10.33
N ASP A 55 -3.27 -10.80 -10.50
CA ASP A 55 -2.71 -11.96 -9.80
C ASP A 55 -2.46 -11.67 -8.32
N PHE A 56 -2.17 -10.43 -7.99
CA PHE A 56 -1.91 -10.02 -6.61
C PHE A 56 -3.19 -9.95 -5.78
N VAL A 57 -4.25 -9.34 -6.30
CA VAL A 57 -5.49 -9.13 -5.53
C VAL A 57 -6.24 -10.41 -5.20
N VAL A 58 -6.04 -11.47 -5.99
CA VAL A 58 -6.66 -12.80 -5.74
C VAL A 58 -5.92 -13.61 -4.67
N ARG A 59 -4.72 -13.18 -4.26
CA ARG A 59 -3.94 -13.90 -3.24
C ARG A 59 -4.64 -13.87 -1.89
N PRO A 60 -4.62 -14.97 -1.14
CA PRO A 60 -5.16 -15.00 0.22
C PRO A 60 -4.30 -14.12 1.14
N PHE A 61 -4.97 -13.36 1.98
CA PHE A 61 -4.33 -12.57 3.04
C PHE A 61 -5.22 -12.60 4.28
N GLU A 62 -4.64 -12.98 5.41
CA GLU A 62 -5.33 -12.96 6.71
C GLU A 62 -5.10 -11.62 7.37
N GLY A 63 -6.12 -10.76 7.33
CA GLY A 63 -6.06 -9.42 7.88
C GLY A 63 -6.94 -8.44 7.12
N ARG A 64 -6.76 -7.17 7.38
CA ARG A 64 -7.53 -6.10 6.75
C ARG A 64 -6.94 -5.74 5.38
N LYS A 65 -7.71 -5.95 4.32
CA LYS A 65 -7.34 -5.56 2.95
C LYS A 65 -7.99 -4.23 2.61
N MET A 66 -7.19 -3.25 2.21
CA MET A 66 -7.64 -1.90 1.89
C MET A 66 -7.05 -1.43 0.57
N ILE A 67 -7.80 -0.60 -0.16
CA ILE A 67 -7.35 0.06 -1.38
C ILE A 67 -7.63 1.55 -1.26
N ALA A 68 -6.59 2.36 -1.34
CA ALA A 68 -6.71 3.81 -1.29
C ALA A 68 -6.86 4.36 -2.71
N HIS A 69 -8.01 5.00 -2.99
CA HIS A 69 -8.30 5.60 -4.29
C HIS A 69 -9.10 6.90 -4.15
N CYS A 70 -9.22 7.67 -5.22
CA CYS A 70 -9.86 8.98 -5.24
C CYS A 70 -11.14 9.03 -6.09
N HIS A 71 -11.71 7.91 -6.52
CA HIS A 71 -12.88 7.92 -7.41
C HIS A 71 -14.15 8.45 -6.76
N THR A 72 -14.35 8.20 -5.47
CA THR A 72 -15.50 8.68 -4.70
C THR A 72 -15.04 9.14 -3.30
N PRO A 73 -14.21 10.19 -3.21
CA PRO A 73 -13.52 10.53 -1.97
C PRO A 73 -14.45 10.93 -0.83
N GLU A 74 -15.67 11.40 -1.15
CA GLU A 74 -16.65 11.83 -0.14
C GLU A 74 -17.35 10.66 0.55
N ASP A 75 -17.41 9.51 -0.13
CA ASP A 75 -18.11 8.31 0.36
C ASP A 75 -17.18 7.29 1.02
N LEU A 76 -15.87 7.46 0.86
CA LEU A 76 -14.90 6.50 1.37
C LEU A 76 -14.62 6.70 2.86
N PRO A 77 -14.65 5.62 3.65
CA PRO A 77 -14.26 5.68 5.06
C PRO A 77 -12.76 5.98 5.18
N LEU A 78 -12.38 6.62 6.27
CA LEU A 78 -10.97 6.77 6.64
C LEU A 78 -10.39 5.44 7.13
N ILE A 79 -9.08 5.24 6.99
CA ILE A 79 -8.38 4.03 7.48
C ILE A 79 -8.77 3.71 8.93
N ARG A 80 -8.79 4.73 9.80
CA ARG A 80 -9.14 4.57 11.22
C ARG A 80 -10.53 4.00 11.49
N SER A 81 -11.44 4.11 10.53
CA SER A 81 -12.80 3.58 10.65
C SER A 81 -12.92 2.12 10.20
N VAL A 82 -11.95 1.65 9.43
CA VAL A 82 -11.93 0.31 8.82
C VAL A 82 -10.95 -0.61 9.53
N TYR A 83 -9.80 -0.09 9.92
CA TYR A 83 -8.72 -0.84 10.54
C TYR A 83 -8.95 -0.99 12.06
N ARG A 84 -8.67 -2.16 12.58
CA ARG A 84 -8.66 -2.43 14.02
C ARG A 84 -7.23 -2.62 14.52
N PRO A 85 -6.83 -1.95 15.62
CA PRO A 85 -5.50 -2.13 16.19
C PRO A 85 -5.19 -3.60 16.47
N GLY A 86 -3.98 -4.02 16.10
CA GLY A 86 -3.50 -5.39 16.29
C GLY A 86 -3.82 -6.36 15.14
N GLU A 87 -4.61 -5.96 14.15
CA GLU A 87 -4.80 -6.75 12.92
C GLU A 87 -3.63 -6.55 11.95
N ASP A 88 -3.31 -7.57 11.18
CA ASP A 88 -2.47 -7.41 10.00
C ASP A 88 -3.21 -6.59 8.94
N ALA A 89 -2.49 -5.75 8.22
CA ALA A 89 -3.07 -4.88 7.21
C ALA A 89 -2.31 -4.94 5.89
N LEU A 90 -3.05 -5.04 4.81
CA LEU A 90 -2.58 -4.90 3.44
C LEU A 90 -3.26 -3.69 2.82
N ILE A 91 -2.48 -2.73 2.36
CA ILE A 91 -3.02 -1.54 1.71
C ILE A 91 -2.42 -1.36 0.32
N LEU A 92 -3.28 -1.17 -0.66
CA LEU A 92 -2.89 -0.85 -2.04
C LEU A 92 -2.89 0.66 -2.21
N ILE A 93 -1.79 1.18 -2.73
CA ILE A 93 -1.61 2.60 -3.06
C ILE A 93 -1.42 2.70 -4.57
N GLY A 94 -2.23 3.54 -5.20
CA GLY A 94 -2.20 3.71 -6.65
C GLY A 94 -1.06 4.58 -7.14
N PRO A 95 -0.78 4.51 -8.45
CA PRO A 95 0.15 5.38 -9.13
C PRO A 95 -0.36 6.82 -9.20
N GLU A 96 0.39 7.70 -9.85
CA GLU A 96 0.03 9.13 -10.02
C GLU A 96 -1.32 9.32 -10.73
N GLY A 97 -1.72 8.39 -11.60
CA GLY A 97 -3.02 8.38 -12.30
C GLY A 97 -4.16 7.73 -11.54
N ASP A 98 -3.91 7.25 -10.32
CA ASP A 98 -4.83 6.43 -9.53
C ASP A 98 -5.11 5.04 -10.15
N PHE A 99 -5.80 4.16 -9.44
CA PHE A 99 -6.31 2.91 -9.97
C PHE A 99 -7.42 3.18 -11.00
N SER A 100 -7.58 2.30 -11.98
CA SER A 100 -8.77 2.34 -12.84
C SER A 100 -10.01 1.88 -12.07
N LYS A 101 -11.19 2.21 -12.58
CA LYS A 101 -12.45 1.76 -11.95
C LYS A 101 -12.54 0.23 -11.92
N GLU A 102 -12.09 -0.42 -13.00
CA GLU A 102 -12.06 -1.86 -13.13
C GLU A 102 -11.11 -2.51 -12.12
N GLU A 103 -9.97 -1.88 -11.84
CA GLU A 103 -9.02 -2.34 -10.82
C GLU A 103 -9.60 -2.22 -9.42
N VAL A 104 -10.28 -1.12 -9.12
CA VAL A 104 -10.98 -0.95 -7.83
C VAL A 104 -12.09 -1.98 -7.66
N GLU A 105 -12.93 -2.17 -8.66
CA GLU A 105 -14.01 -3.16 -8.64
C GLU A 105 -13.47 -4.59 -8.46
N LEU A 106 -12.37 -4.92 -9.14
CA LEU A 106 -11.71 -6.21 -8.99
C LEU A 106 -11.18 -6.41 -7.57
N ALA A 107 -10.53 -5.41 -7.01
CA ALA A 107 -10.03 -5.47 -5.64
C ALA A 107 -11.17 -5.62 -4.63
N GLU A 108 -12.24 -4.85 -4.76
CA GLU A 108 -13.41 -4.93 -3.90
C GLU A 108 -14.10 -6.30 -3.99
N ALA A 109 -14.18 -6.90 -5.18
CA ALA A 109 -14.68 -8.26 -5.38
C ALA A 109 -13.85 -9.32 -4.63
N HIS A 110 -12.59 -9.03 -4.36
CA HIS A 110 -11.67 -9.91 -3.60
C HIS A 110 -11.46 -9.47 -2.15
N GLY A 111 -12.37 -8.67 -1.61
CA GLY A 111 -12.42 -8.34 -0.18
C GLY A 111 -11.58 -7.14 0.24
N PHE A 112 -11.09 -6.35 -0.71
CA PHE A 112 -10.50 -5.04 -0.39
C PHE A 112 -11.59 -4.03 -0.09
N ILE A 113 -11.32 -3.16 0.87
CA ILE A 113 -12.22 -2.07 1.25
C ILE A 113 -11.63 -0.77 0.75
N GLY A 114 -12.40 -0.01 -0.03
CA GLY A 114 -12.02 1.34 -0.45
C GLY A 114 -11.84 2.25 0.76
N VAL A 115 -10.73 2.97 0.83
CA VAL A 115 -10.43 3.90 1.93
C VAL A 115 -9.92 5.23 1.43
N SER A 116 -10.23 6.28 2.18
CA SER A 116 -9.69 7.63 1.98
C SER A 116 -8.52 7.89 2.93
N LEU A 117 -7.49 8.55 2.41
CA LEU A 117 -6.36 9.05 3.21
C LEU A 117 -6.56 10.49 3.70
N GLY A 118 -7.70 11.07 3.43
CA GLY A 118 -8.06 12.44 3.79
C GLY A 118 -8.62 13.23 2.61
N LYS A 119 -8.93 14.50 2.85
CA LYS A 119 -9.58 15.37 1.84
C LYS A 119 -8.64 15.84 0.73
N SER A 120 -7.34 15.83 0.97
CA SER A 120 -6.34 16.30 0.02
C SER A 120 -5.86 15.18 -0.89
N ARG A 121 -5.70 15.48 -2.18
CA ARG A 121 -5.05 14.57 -3.11
C ARG A 121 -3.57 14.48 -2.79
N LEU A 122 -3.08 13.30 -2.53
CA LEU A 122 -1.69 13.02 -2.17
C LEU A 122 -0.94 12.43 -3.36
N ARG A 123 0.37 12.70 -3.45
CA ARG A 123 1.25 11.94 -4.33
C ARG A 123 1.42 10.52 -3.81
N THR A 124 1.77 9.59 -4.68
CA THR A 124 1.89 8.15 -4.36
C THR A 124 2.79 7.91 -3.14
N GLU A 125 3.99 8.49 -3.12
CA GLU A 125 4.93 8.36 -2.01
C GLU A 125 4.38 8.94 -0.70
N THR A 126 3.68 10.08 -0.78
CA THR A 126 3.04 10.70 0.39
C THR A 126 1.86 9.87 0.87
N ALA A 127 1.08 9.32 -0.05
CA ALA A 127 -0.03 8.43 0.27
C ALA A 127 0.45 7.17 0.99
N ALA A 128 1.50 6.53 0.49
CA ALA A 128 2.11 5.36 1.12
C ALA A 128 2.64 5.66 2.53
N PHE A 129 3.35 6.78 2.68
CA PHE A 129 3.84 7.22 4.00
C PHE A 129 2.68 7.50 4.96
N THR A 130 1.66 8.25 4.51
CA THR A 130 0.49 8.60 5.32
C THR A 130 -0.27 7.36 5.77
N ALA A 131 -0.53 6.44 4.86
CA ALA A 131 -1.21 5.19 5.17
C ALA A 131 -0.47 4.41 6.26
N CYS A 132 0.82 4.23 6.09
CA CYS A 132 1.62 3.48 7.05
C CYS A 132 1.75 4.18 8.39
N HIS A 133 1.98 5.49 8.39
CA HIS A 133 2.05 6.27 9.64
C HIS A 133 0.71 6.21 10.39
N THR A 134 -0.42 6.28 9.68
CA THR A 134 -1.74 6.12 10.28
C THR A 134 -1.89 4.78 10.97
N LEU A 135 -1.53 3.68 10.29
CA LEU A 135 -1.56 2.35 10.90
C LEU A 135 -0.63 2.24 12.11
N HIS A 136 0.56 2.84 12.04
CA HIS A 136 1.50 2.87 13.15
C HIS A 136 0.93 3.60 14.38
N VAL A 137 0.32 4.77 14.18
CA VAL A 137 -0.30 5.55 15.27
C VAL A 137 -1.47 4.81 15.90
N LEU A 138 -2.28 4.13 15.09
CA LEU A 138 -3.42 3.35 15.59
C LEU A 138 -3.01 2.12 16.42
N ASN A 139 -1.77 1.67 16.30
CA ASN A 139 -1.23 0.53 17.05
C ASN A 139 -0.39 0.93 18.27
N GLN A 140 -0.29 2.21 18.59
CA GLN A 140 0.34 2.70 19.82
C GLN A 140 -0.65 2.69 20.98
#